data_40b08863cb0814c694bdd2faf3c909bd
#
_entry.id   40b08863cb0814c694bdd2faf3c909bd
#
_cell.length_a   1.000
_cell.length_b   1.000
_cell.length_c   1.000
_cell.angle_alpha   90.00
_cell.angle_beta   90.00
_cell.angle_gamma   90.00
#
_symmetry.space_group_name_H-M   'P 1'
#
loop_
_entity.id
_entity.type
_entity.pdbx_description
1 polymer ?
#
loop_
_entity_poly.entity_id
_entity_poly.type
_entity_poly.pdbx_seq_one_letter_code
_entity_poly.pdbx_strand_id
1 'polypeptide(L)'
;MPSLDLTSLGYTLGRLAGAARFASPEICRVASLATVAGAWRAYRRDAGAGDVGPAHQPSSDPSSIVMTDDPRRDAVVLWLAANGVPAIANAATTVVRMVNATRGFEADALALLNAAQDALAQAPAGGPLTRACGLADLGPDHPLQGLTRATAAVDSLITTADFAEGQGHDAILPLPSRSMLHYIAAEPAGCWALNLALVAHGAAPSVTGIVPRTAFRLDLEDAERAATLIDHSSHTALASFKDLERIEIMVERGRDALAGLSRNARAVEAWALVVAFGPIRRTQITRALGLSRAGADIQARALSTMGLVELDVGGLVTATLPGSSPSPSASLDHGPLGAAASDLDLAMSEIDRILSRRRD
;
A
#
# COMPACT_ATOMS: atom_id res chain seq x y z
N MET A 1 -29.42 -4.35 -19.37
CA MET A 1 -28.33 -4.60 -18.40
C MET A 1 -27.05 -4.00 -18.99
N PRO A 2 -26.29 -3.15 -18.29
CA PRO A 2 -24.97 -2.76 -18.78
C PRO A 2 -24.16 -4.04 -18.99
N SER A 3 -23.58 -4.20 -20.17
CA SER A 3 -22.65 -5.31 -20.43
C SER A 3 -21.50 -5.17 -19.45
N LEU A 4 -21.33 -6.16 -18.57
CA LEU A 4 -20.20 -6.24 -17.66
C LEU A 4 -18.93 -6.18 -18.52
N ASP A 5 -18.16 -5.09 -18.38
CA ASP A 5 -16.99 -4.87 -19.25
C ASP A 5 -15.77 -5.66 -18.76
N LEU A 6 -15.89 -7.00 -18.84
CA LEU A 6 -14.80 -7.92 -18.55
C LEU A 6 -13.62 -7.74 -19.51
N THR A 7 -13.87 -7.24 -20.72
CA THR A 7 -12.81 -7.03 -21.70
C THR A 7 -11.88 -5.91 -21.25
N SER A 8 -12.43 -4.79 -20.81
CA SER A 8 -11.64 -3.67 -20.27
C SER A 8 -10.89 -4.06 -19.00
N LEU A 9 -11.55 -4.79 -18.08
CA LEU A 9 -10.90 -5.28 -16.87
C LEU A 9 -9.78 -6.27 -17.20
N GLY A 10 -10.02 -7.24 -18.10
CA GLY A 10 -9.02 -8.20 -18.56
C GLY A 10 -7.84 -7.51 -19.23
N TYR A 11 -8.08 -6.48 -20.05
CA TYR A 11 -7.04 -5.68 -20.66
C TYR A 11 -6.20 -4.95 -19.61
N THR A 12 -6.83 -4.29 -18.62
CA THR A 12 -6.12 -3.56 -17.56
C THR A 12 -5.29 -4.50 -16.69
N LEU A 13 -5.83 -5.64 -16.28
CA LEU A 13 -5.10 -6.64 -15.49
C LEU A 13 -3.99 -7.30 -16.31
N GLY A 14 -4.21 -7.54 -17.61
CA GLY A 14 -3.19 -8.05 -18.52
C GLY A 14 -2.03 -7.08 -18.70
N ARG A 15 -2.31 -5.78 -18.84
CA ARG A 15 -1.28 -4.74 -18.87
C ARG A 15 -0.49 -4.67 -17.55
N LEU A 16 -1.18 -4.73 -16.41
CA LEU A 16 -0.56 -4.72 -15.09
C LEU A 16 0.37 -5.94 -14.91
N ALA A 17 -0.10 -7.13 -15.26
CA ALA A 17 0.70 -8.36 -15.21
C ALA A 17 1.90 -8.32 -16.18
N GLY A 18 1.69 -7.81 -17.39
CA GLY A 18 2.75 -7.62 -18.37
C GLY A 18 3.81 -6.63 -17.89
N ALA A 19 3.40 -5.47 -17.40
CA ALA A 19 4.32 -4.48 -16.85
C ALA A 19 5.11 -5.07 -15.67
N ALA A 20 4.45 -5.76 -14.75
CA ALA A 20 5.11 -6.44 -13.63
C ALA A 20 6.17 -7.47 -14.09
N ARG A 21 5.89 -8.22 -15.16
CA ARG A 21 6.80 -9.26 -15.67
C ARG A 21 8.07 -8.68 -16.30
N PHE A 22 7.99 -7.49 -16.90
CA PHE A 22 9.10 -6.84 -17.61
C PHE A 22 9.73 -5.70 -16.82
N ALA A 23 9.21 -5.37 -15.64
CA ALA A 23 9.75 -4.32 -14.78
C ALA A 23 11.16 -4.67 -14.27
N SER A 24 11.99 -3.62 -14.10
CA SER A 24 13.30 -3.79 -13.47
C SER A 24 13.17 -4.25 -12.00
N PRO A 25 14.22 -4.89 -11.44
CA PRO A 25 14.22 -5.29 -10.02
C PRO A 25 13.93 -4.14 -9.06
N GLU A 26 14.34 -2.92 -9.41
CA GLU A 26 14.07 -1.72 -8.61
C GLU A 26 12.59 -1.37 -8.62
N ILE A 27 11.96 -1.38 -9.80
CA ILE A 27 10.50 -1.14 -9.93
C ILE A 27 9.74 -2.21 -9.18
N CYS A 28 10.11 -3.50 -9.33
CA CYS A 28 9.48 -4.59 -8.60
C CYS A 28 9.58 -4.40 -7.07
N ARG A 29 10.73 -3.96 -6.57
CA ARG A 29 10.92 -3.66 -5.15
C ARG A 29 10.00 -2.55 -4.68
N VAL A 30 9.95 -1.41 -5.38
CA VAL A 30 9.10 -0.28 -5.02
C VAL A 30 7.63 -0.66 -5.11
N ALA A 31 7.23 -1.38 -6.15
CA ALA A 31 5.87 -1.87 -6.31
C ALA A 31 5.45 -2.83 -5.18
N SER A 32 6.36 -3.70 -4.71
CA SER A 32 6.08 -4.58 -3.56
C SER A 32 5.87 -3.78 -2.28
N LEU A 33 6.68 -2.75 -2.03
CA LEU A 33 6.50 -1.84 -0.89
C LEU A 33 5.17 -1.08 -0.99
N ALA A 34 4.84 -0.55 -2.17
CA ALA A 34 3.57 0.13 -2.42
C ALA A 34 2.36 -0.81 -2.28
N THR A 35 2.51 -2.10 -2.65
CA THR A 35 1.48 -3.12 -2.44
C THR A 35 1.20 -3.33 -0.94
N VAL A 36 2.23 -3.37 -0.09
CA VAL A 36 2.03 -3.47 1.38
C VAL A 36 1.29 -2.24 1.91
N ALA A 37 1.61 -1.04 1.43
CA ALA A 37 0.87 0.17 1.79
C ALA A 37 -0.59 0.14 1.28
N GLY A 38 -0.80 -0.37 0.07
CA GLY A 38 -2.13 -0.58 -0.51
C GLY A 38 -2.97 -1.58 0.29
N ALA A 39 -2.35 -2.68 0.74
CA ALA A 39 -3.01 -3.68 1.61
C ALA A 39 -3.49 -3.06 2.93
N TRP A 40 -2.68 -2.19 3.53
CA TRP A 40 -3.09 -1.46 4.73
C TRP A 40 -4.29 -0.53 4.47
N ARG A 41 -4.27 0.21 3.36
CA ARG A 41 -5.39 1.09 2.97
C ARG A 41 -6.68 0.29 2.74
N ALA A 42 -6.58 -0.85 2.04
CA ALA A 42 -7.70 -1.76 1.84
C ALA A 42 -8.23 -2.32 3.17
N TYR A 43 -7.33 -2.78 4.04
CA TYR A 43 -7.70 -3.25 5.38
C TYR A 43 -8.45 -2.19 6.18
N ARG A 44 -7.96 -0.95 6.24
CA ARG A 44 -8.65 0.15 6.96
C ARG A 44 -10.07 0.38 6.44
N ARG A 45 -10.24 0.41 5.14
CA ARG A 45 -11.55 0.59 4.49
C ARG A 45 -12.48 -0.58 4.80
N ASP A 46 -11.99 -1.80 4.64
CA ASP A 46 -12.82 -3.01 4.69
C ASP A 46 -13.11 -3.46 6.13
N ALA A 47 -12.21 -3.18 7.08
CA ALA A 47 -12.39 -3.46 8.51
C ALA A 47 -13.09 -2.32 9.28
N GLY A 48 -13.69 -1.35 8.59
CA GLY A 48 -14.42 -0.24 9.24
C GLY A 48 -13.53 0.70 10.05
N ALA A 49 -12.24 0.68 9.81
CA ALA A 49 -11.25 1.49 10.53
C ALA A 49 -11.02 2.88 9.91
N GLY A 50 -11.82 3.25 8.94
CA GLY A 50 -11.74 4.54 8.25
C GLY A 50 -12.84 5.49 8.68
N ASP A 51 -12.53 6.79 8.77
CA ASP A 51 -13.53 7.83 8.86
C ASP A 51 -14.57 7.69 7.75
N VAL A 52 -15.83 7.87 8.10
CA VAL A 52 -16.97 7.93 7.18
C VAL A 52 -16.88 9.25 6.39
N GLY A 53 -15.87 9.37 5.54
CA GLY A 53 -15.80 10.42 4.53
C GLY A 53 -16.45 9.95 3.22
N PRO A 54 -17.01 10.84 2.41
CA PRO A 54 -17.68 10.47 1.18
C PRO A 54 -16.74 9.67 0.27
N ALA A 55 -17.24 8.55 -0.22
CA ALA A 55 -16.53 7.50 -0.96
C ALA A 55 -15.92 7.92 -2.33
N HIS A 56 -15.70 9.20 -2.59
CA HIS A 56 -15.43 9.73 -3.93
C HIS A 56 -14.17 10.59 -4.09
N GLN A 57 -13.27 10.56 -3.12
CA GLN A 57 -11.93 11.09 -3.41
C GLN A 57 -10.91 9.97 -3.31
N PRO A 58 -10.12 9.70 -4.38
CA PRO A 58 -8.82 9.08 -4.22
C PRO A 58 -8.02 10.09 -3.41
N SER A 59 -8.20 10.06 -2.12
CA SER A 59 -7.47 10.94 -1.23
C SER A 59 -6.00 10.58 -1.40
N SER A 60 -5.23 11.55 -1.78
CA SER A 60 -3.84 11.71 -1.39
C SER A 60 -3.81 11.73 0.15
N ASP A 61 -4.28 10.61 0.74
CA ASP A 61 -4.41 10.48 2.18
C ASP A 61 -2.99 10.53 2.79
N PRO A 62 -2.69 11.53 3.60
CA PRO A 62 -1.41 11.65 4.27
C PRO A 62 -1.16 10.55 5.30
N SER A 63 -2.11 9.66 5.57
CA SER A 63 -1.91 8.50 6.44
C SER A 63 -1.21 7.36 5.69
N SER A 64 0.03 7.57 5.26
CA SER A 64 0.90 6.48 4.86
C SER A 64 0.95 5.44 5.99
N ILE A 65 1.01 4.16 5.63
CA ILE A 65 1.19 3.06 6.60
C ILE A 65 2.33 3.32 7.59
N VAL A 66 3.38 4.01 7.16
CA VAL A 66 4.56 4.31 7.98
C VAL A 66 4.38 5.51 8.91
N MET A 67 3.35 6.33 8.69
CA MET A 67 3.08 7.54 9.48
C MET A 67 1.93 7.35 10.49
N THR A 68 1.19 6.27 10.40
CA THR A 68 0.11 5.97 11.36
C THR A 68 0.65 5.31 12.63
N ASP A 69 0.01 5.59 13.76
CA ASP A 69 0.28 4.94 15.04
C ASP A 69 -0.79 3.87 15.38
N ASP A 70 -1.65 3.52 14.44
CA ASP A 70 -2.69 2.51 14.63
C ASP A 70 -2.07 1.12 14.85
N PRO A 71 -2.33 0.44 16.00
CA PRO A 71 -1.76 -0.87 16.29
C PRO A 71 -2.20 -1.97 15.30
N ARG A 72 -3.32 -1.78 14.60
CA ARG A 72 -3.76 -2.69 13.53
C ARG A 72 -2.81 -2.69 12.34
N ARG A 73 -2.07 -1.58 12.11
CA ARG A 73 -0.99 -1.52 11.13
C ARG A 73 0.06 -2.58 11.42
N ASP A 74 0.47 -2.70 12.68
CA ASP A 74 1.48 -3.66 13.10
C ASP A 74 1.04 -5.09 12.79
N ALA A 75 -0.23 -5.41 13.08
CA ALA A 75 -0.80 -6.73 12.80
C ALA A 75 -0.78 -7.06 11.31
N VAL A 76 -1.19 -6.12 10.44
CA VAL A 76 -1.19 -6.30 8.98
C VAL A 76 0.22 -6.57 8.46
N VAL A 77 1.21 -5.75 8.84
CA VAL A 77 2.57 -5.90 8.30
C VAL A 77 3.28 -7.13 8.84
N LEU A 78 3.08 -7.49 10.11
CA LEU A 78 3.63 -8.71 10.70
C LEU A 78 3.05 -9.95 10.02
N TRP A 79 1.74 -9.96 9.77
CA TRP A 79 1.09 -11.09 9.11
C TRP A 79 1.56 -11.24 7.65
N LEU A 80 1.67 -10.13 6.88
CA LEU A 80 2.21 -10.16 5.51
C LEU A 80 3.68 -10.58 5.48
N ALA A 81 4.48 -10.20 6.47
CA ALA A 81 5.88 -10.62 6.58
C ALA A 81 6.03 -12.12 6.80
N ALA A 82 5.07 -12.74 7.52
CA ALA A 82 5.08 -14.16 7.82
C ALA A 82 4.46 -15.03 6.72
N ASN A 83 3.44 -14.52 6.01
CA ASN A 83 2.58 -15.32 5.12
C ASN A 83 2.67 -14.92 3.64
N GLY A 84 3.30 -13.78 3.33
CA GLY A 84 3.40 -13.29 1.95
C GLY A 84 4.37 -14.09 1.09
N VAL A 85 4.14 -14.07 -0.23
CA VAL A 85 5.17 -14.51 -1.20
C VAL A 85 6.47 -13.71 -0.99
N PRO A 86 7.64 -14.22 -1.40
CA PRO A 86 8.94 -13.63 -1.02
C PRO A 86 9.06 -12.12 -1.24
N ALA A 87 8.51 -11.59 -2.33
CA ALA A 87 8.56 -10.16 -2.64
C ALA A 87 7.73 -9.34 -1.63
N ILE A 88 6.53 -9.80 -1.29
CA ILE A 88 5.63 -9.15 -0.32
C ILE A 88 6.18 -9.32 1.11
N ALA A 89 6.63 -10.51 1.48
CA ALA A 89 7.23 -10.77 2.80
C ALA A 89 8.45 -9.89 3.07
N ASN A 90 9.34 -9.72 2.10
CA ASN A 90 10.52 -8.85 2.21
C ASN A 90 10.13 -7.37 2.33
N ALA A 91 9.15 -6.92 1.55
CA ALA A 91 8.62 -5.57 1.62
C ALA A 91 7.97 -5.31 2.99
N ALA A 92 7.11 -6.22 3.46
CA ALA A 92 6.47 -6.14 4.77
C ALA A 92 7.49 -6.15 5.93
N THR A 93 8.53 -7.01 5.86
CA THR A 93 9.64 -7.01 6.82
C THR A 93 10.36 -5.66 6.88
N THR A 94 10.48 -4.97 5.75
CA THR A 94 11.06 -3.62 5.72
C THR A 94 10.16 -2.64 6.48
N VAL A 95 8.82 -2.71 6.27
CA VAL A 95 7.86 -1.88 7.00
C VAL A 95 7.85 -2.21 8.50
N VAL A 96 7.89 -3.49 8.88
CA VAL A 96 8.00 -3.93 10.28
C VAL A 96 9.17 -3.23 10.98
N ARG A 97 10.34 -3.19 10.35
CA ARG A 97 11.51 -2.46 10.89
C ARG A 97 11.29 -0.95 10.94
N MET A 98 10.73 -0.36 9.88
CA MET A 98 10.47 1.09 9.80
C MET A 98 9.61 1.58 10.97
N VAL A 99 8.55 0.85 11.29
CA VAL A 99 7.55 1.25 12.28
C VAL A 99 7.76 0.60 13.65
N ASN A 100 8.73 -0.31 13.77
CA ASN A 100 8.99 -1.11 14.96
C ASN A 100 7.73 -1.88 15.41
N ALA A 101 7.11 -2.58 14.46
CA ALA A 101 5.87 -3.33 14.69
C ALA A 101 6.07 -4.46 15.72
N THR A 102 5.15 -4.58 16.67
CA THR A 102 5.24 -5.55 17.78
C THR A 102 3.96 -6.34 18.02
N ARG A 103 2.80 -5.86 17.56
CA ARG A 103 1.50 -6.47 17.86
C ARG A 103 0.95 -7.18 16.63
N GLY A 104 0.75 -8.50 16.72
CA GLY A 104 0.06 -9.30 15.71
C GLY A 104 -1.46 -9.23 15.82
N PHE A 105 -2.13 -9.94 14.93
CA PHE A 105 -3.58 -10.15 14.99
C PHE A 105 -3.96 -11.01 16.20
N GLU A 106 -5.15 -10.75 16.74
CA GLU A 106 -5.78 -11.57 17.76
C GLU A 106 -6.33 -12.88 17.15
N ALA A 107 -6.69 -13.84 18.01
CA ALA A 107 -7.07 -15.19 17.59
C ALA A 107 -8.23 -15.20 16.59
N ASP A 108 -9.27 -14.39 16.82
CA ASP A 108 -10.46 -14.31 15.95
C ASP A 108 -10.10 -13.78 14.56
N ALA A 109 -9.26 -12.75 14.50
CA ALA A 109 -8.77 -12.22 13.23
C ALA A 109 -7.90 -13.22 12.48
N LEU A 110 -7.07 -13.99 13.19
CA LEU A 110 -6.27 -15.07 12.60
C LEU A 110 -7.16 -16.20 12.07
N ALA A 111 -8.26 -16.53 12.75
CA ALA A 111 -9.23 -17.52 12.27
C ALA A 111 -9.84 -17.09 10.92
N LEU A 112 -10.23 -15.81 10.78
CA LEU A 112 -10.72 -15.26 9.51
C LEU A 112 -9.66 -15.33 8.40
N LEU A 113 -8.42 -15.00 8.71
CA LEU A 113 -7.32 -15.06 7.74
C LEU A 113 -7.03 -16.48 7.29
N ASN A 114 -7.05 -17.45 8.21
CA ASN A 114 -6.88 -18.86 7.88
C ASN A 114 -8.03 -19.37 6.99
N ALA A 115 -9.27 -19.04 7.34
CA ALA A 115 -10.44 -19.40 6.52
C ALA A 115 -10.36 -18.80 5.11
N ALA A 116 -9.89 -17.54 4.98
CA ALA A 116 -9.68 -16.90 3.69
C ALA A 116 -8.57 -17.58 2.87
N GLN A 117 -7.45 -17.96 3.50
CA GLN A 117 -6.37 -18.70 2.86
C GLN A 117 -6.82 -20.09 2.38
N ASP A 118 -7.55 -20.81 3.22
CA ASP A 118 -8.11 -22.12 2.88
C ASP A 118 -9.08 -22.02 1.72
N ALA A 119 -9.95 -21.03 1.72
CA ALA A 119 -10.87 -20.77 0.62
C ALA A 119 -10.12 -20.49 -0.70
N LEU A 120 -9.07 -19.66 -0.66
CA LEU A 120 -8.25 -19.39 -1.87
C LEU A 120 -7.49 -20.62 -2.38
N ALA A 121 -7.12 -21.53 -1.48
CA ALA A 121 -6.42 -22.76 -1.84
C ALA A 121 -7.35 -23.86 -2.38
N GLN A 122 -8.59 -23.92 -1.92
CA GLN A 122 -9.50 -25.04 -2.13
C GLN A 122 -10.74 -24.69 -2.97
N ALA A 123 -11.01 -23.40 -3.20
CA ALA A 123 -12.26 -22.97 -3.83
C ALA A 123 -12.42 -23.57 -5.24
N PRO A 124 -13.51 -24.35 -5.48
CA PRO A 124 -13.77 -24.92 -6.79
C PRO A 124 -14.15 -23.81 -7.78
N ALA A 125 -13.58 -23.86 -8.97
CA ALA A 125 -14.04 -22.99 -10.06
C ALA A 125 -15.52 -23.30 -10.38
N GLY A 126 -16.33 -22.27 -10.60
CA GLY A 126 -17.70 -22.43 -11.09
C GLY A 126 -18.82 -22.27 -10.08
N GLY A 127 -18.59 -21.59 -8.96
CA GLY A 127 -19.65 -21.16 -8.03
C GLY A 127 -20.63 -20.16 -8.64
N PRO A 128 -21.74 -19.82 -7.93
CA PRO A 128 -22.78 -18.93 -8.45
C PRO A 128 -22.25 -17.57 -8.89
N LEU A 129 -21.48 -16.91 -8.06
CA LEU A 129 -20.88 -15.60 -8.36
C LEU A 129 -19.85 -15.70 -9.51
N THR A 130 -19.02 -16.74 -9.50
CA THR A 130 -18.04 -16.99 -10.57
C THR A 130 -18.73 -17.13 -11.93
N ARG A 131 -19.86 -17.85 -12.00
CA ARG A 131 -20.68 -17.96 -13.22
C ARG A 131 -21.36 -16.65 -13.59
N ALA A 132 -21.93 -15.94 -12.62
CA ALA A 132 -22.57 -14.64 -12.84
C ALA A 132 -21.58 -13.59 -13.39
N CYS A 133 -20.31 -13.67 -12.98
CA CYS A 133 -19.22 -12.85 -13.52
C CYS A 133 -18.74 -13.32 -14.90
N GLY A 134 -19.16 -14.47 -15.43
CA GLY A 134 -18.64 -15.02 -16.69
C GLY A 134 -17.19 -15.51 -16.63
N LEU A 135 -16.72 -15.92 -15.45
CA LEU A 135 -15.31 -16.29 -15.20
C LEU A 135 -15.08 -17.81 -15.14
N ALA A 136 -16.14 -18.63 -15.24
CA ALA A 136 -16.09 -20.06 -14.98
C ALA A 136 -15.22 -20.85 -15.98
N ASP A 137 -15.18 -20.40 -17.24
CA ASP A 137 -14.54 -21.12 -18.35
C ASP A 137 -13.16 -20.53 -18.74
N LEU A 138 -12.59 -19.66 -17.91
CA LEU A 138 -11.30 -19.03 -18.22
C LEU A 138 -10.13 -19.98 -17.96
N GLY A 139 -9.22 -20.07 -18.94
CA GLY A 139 -8.01 -20.88 -18.83
C GLY A 139 -7.04 -20.37 -17.75
N PRO A 140 -6.09 -21.22 -17.32
CA PRO A 140 -5.17 -20.91 -16.22
C PRO A 140 -4.25 -19.69 -16.47
N ASP A 141 -3.95 -19.40 -17.73
CA ASP A 141 -3.08 -18.28 -18.11
C ASP A 141 -3.83 -16.98 -18.40
N HIS A 142 -5.16 -16.98 -18.17
CA HIS A 142 -5.97 -15.81 -18.46
C HIS A 142 -5.70 -14.68 -17.45
N PRO A 143 -5.61 -13.39 -17.87
CA PRO A 143 -5.35 -12.27 -16.97
C PRO A 143 -6.33 -12.13 -15.81
N LEU A 144 -7.56 -12.63 -15.97
CA LEU A 144 -8.60 -12.64 -14.92
C LEU A 144 -8.51 -13.82 -13.95
N GLN A 145 -7.51 -14.71 -14.06
CA GLN A 145 -7.38 -15.88 -13.20
C GLN A 145 -7.33 -15.53 -11.70
N GLY A 146 -6.68 -14.40 -11.35
CA GLY A 146 -6.69 -13.91 -9.97
C GLY A 146 -8.09 -13.56 -9.48
N LEU A 147 -8.90 -12.93 -10.35
CA LEU A 147 -10.30 -12.60 -10.05
C LEU A 147 -11.17 -13.87 -9.98
N THR A 148 -10.94 -14.85 -10.85
CA THR A 148 -11.64 -16.15 -10.78
C THR A 148 -11.41 -16.84 -9.44
N ARG A 149 -10.18 -16.85 -8.92
CA ARG A 149 -9.89 -17.38 -7.57
C ARG A 149 -10.56 -16.58 -6.48
N ALA A 150 -10.56 -15.26 -6.60
CA ALA A 150 -11.20 -14.38 -5.62
C ALA A 150 -12.73 -14.62 -5.58
N THR A 151 -13.41 -14.73 -6.74
CA THR A 151 -14.84 -15.01 -6.80
C THR A 151 -15.17 -16.39 -6.27
N ALA A 152 -14.37 -17.40 -6.59
CA ALA A 152 -14.56 -18.76 -6.08
C ALA A 152 -14.38 -18.81 -4.54
N ALA A 153 -13.45 -18.06 -3.99
CA ALA A 153 -13.31 -17.91 -2.54
C ALA A 153 -14.51 -17.19 -1.91
N VAL A 154 -15.06 -16.14 -2.56
CA VAL A 154 -16.31 -15.50 -2.10
C VAL A 154 -17.46 -16.51 -2.10
N ASP A 155 -17.65 -17.27 -3.19
CA ASP A 155 -18.69 -18.34 -3.27
C ASP A 155 -18.59 -19.33 -2.10
N SER A 156 -17.38 -19.68 -1.68
CA SER A 156 -17.13 -20.57 -0.54
C SER A 156 -17.40 -19.93 0.82
N LEU A 157 -17.01 -18.65 1.00
CA LEU A 157 -17.03 -17.96 2.28
C LEU A 157 -18.37 -17.29 2.59
N ILE A 158 -19.17 -16.91 1.59
CA ILE A 158 -20.39 -16.12 1.77
C ILE A 158 -21.44 -16.79 2.66
N THR A 159 -21.42 -18.11 2.74
CA THR A 159 -22.33 -18.89 3.60
C THR A 159 -21.84 -18.95 5.06
N THR A 160 -20.64 -18.50 5.33
CA THR A 160 -20.05 -18.47 6.67
C THR A 160 -20.46 -17.18 7.37
N ALA A 161 -21.01 -17.26 8.58
CA ALA A 161 -21.54 -16.13 9.30
C ALA A 161 -20.50 -14.99 9.49
N ASP A 162 -19.24 -15.35 9.72
CA ASP A 162 -18.15 -14.40 9.95
C ASP A 162 -17.75 -13.59 8.70
N PHE A 163 -18.16 -14.03 7.51
CA PHE A 163 -17.92 -13.35 6.24
C PHE A 163 -19.17 -12.67 5.68
N ALA A 164 -20.35 -13.14 6.07
CA ALA A 164 -21.60 -12.57 5.60
C ALA A 164 -21.73 -11.09 6.03
N GLU A 165 -21.83 -10.21 5.04
CA GLU A 165 -21.98 -8.77 5.28
C GLU A 165 -23.45 -8.44 5.56
N GLY A 166 -23.71 -7.82 6.69
CA GLY A 166 -25.04 -7.34 7.03
C GLY A 166 -25.48 -6.16 6.15
N GLN A 167 -26.78 -5.88 6.16
CA GLN A 167 -27.33 -4.68 5.56
C GLN A 167 -27.32 -3.53 6.55
N GLY A 168 -26.76 -2.39 6.17
CA GLY A 168 -26.95 -1.17 6.96
C GLY A 168 -28.42 -0.75 6.96
N HIS A 169 -28.83 0.00 7.95
CA HIS A 169 -30.21 0.45 8.09
C HIS A 169 -30.30 1.93 8.44
N ASP A 170 -31.40 2.54 8.05
CA ASP A 170 -31.71 3.90 8.45
C ASP A 170 -32.25 3.92 9.88
N ALA A 171 -31.69 4.77 10.72
CA ALA A 171 -32.17 5.03 12.08
C ALA A 171 -32.57 6.50 12.22
N ILE A 172 -33.59 6.74 13.03
CA ILE A 172 -34.02 8.10 13.38
C ILE A 172 -33.26 8.51 14.64
N LEU A 173 -32.38 9.49 14.50
CA LEU A 173 -31.70 10.11 15.64
C LEU A 173 -32.53 11.28 16.17
N PRO A 174 -33.13 11.18 17.37
CA PRO A 174 -33.87 12.27 17.98
C PRO A 174 -32.91 13.36 18.45
N LEU A 175 -33.09 14.58 17.98
CA LEU A 175 -32.42 15.77 18.44
C LEU A 175 -33.41 16.66 19.20
N PRO A 176 -32.96 17.58 20.08
CA PRO A 176 -33.86 18.39 20.93
C PRO A 176 -34.96 19.17 20.18
N SER A 177 -34.71 19.55 18.93
CA SER A 177 -35.62 20.36 18.11
C SER A 177 -36.06 19.70 16.79
N ARG A 178 -35.50 18.54 16.43
CA ARG A 178 -35.80 17.83 15.18
C ARG A 178 -35.38 16.38 15.24
N SER A 179 -35.88 15.56 14.34
CA SER A 179 -35.34 14.22 14.08
C SER A 179 -34.46 14.25 12.84
N MET A 180 -33.38 13.51 12.86
CA MET A 180 -32.47 13.36 11.74
C MET A 180 -32.44 11.89 11.31
N LEU A 181 -32.60 11.63 10.02
CA LEU A 181 -32.36 10.30 9.47
C LEU A 181 -30.85 10.06 9.43
N HIS A 182 -30.42 9.01 10.06
CA HIS A 182 -29.02 8.60 10.13
C HIS A 182 -28.86 7.17 9.62
N TYR A 183 -28.02 6.99 8.61
CA TYR A 183 -27.69 5.64 8.13
C TYR A 183 -26.65 5.00 9.02
N ILE A 184 -27.01 3.87 9.61
CA ILE A 184 -26.09 3.02 10.39
C ILE A 184 -25.56 1.96 9.42
N ALA A 185 -24.27 2.06 9.10
CA ALA A 185 -23.59 1.05 8.29
C ALA A 185 -23.56 -0.30 9.04
N ALA A 186 -23.63 -1.38 8.29
CA ALA A 186 -23.40 -2.71 8.86
C ALA A 186 -22.00 -2.82 9.45
N GLU A 187 -21.86 -3.63 10.50
CA GLU A 187 -20.55 -3.97 11.04
C GLU A 187 -19.70 -4.66 9.96
N PRO A 188 -18.39 -4.37 9.90
CA PRO A 188 -17.51 -5.03 8.94
C PRO A 188 -17.42 -6.52 9.23
N ALA A 189 -17.53 -7.32 8.17
CA ALA A 189 -17.34 -8.77 8.21
C ALA A 189 -15.93 -9.16 7.69
N GLY A 190 -15.72 -10.42 7.35
CA GLY A 190 -14.42 -10.99 6.99
C GLY A 190 -13.82 -10.58 5.64
N CYS A 191 -14.46 -9.71 4.84
CA CYS A 191 -13.98 -9.29 3.52
C CYS A 191 -12.51 -8.83 3.52
N TRP A 192 -12.11 -8.10 4.55
CA TRP A 192 -10.73 -7.63 4.73
C TRP A 192 -9.72 -8.79 4.78
N ALA A 193 -10.10 -9.92 5.38
CA ALA A 193 -9.23 -11.09 5.49
C ALA A 193 -8.96 -11.72 4.12
N LEU A 194 -10.00 -11.84 3.28
CA LEU A 194 -9.83 -12.32 1.90
C LEU A 194 -8.94 -11.37 1.07
N ASN A 195 -9.16 -10.06 1.16
CA ASN A 195 -8.33 -9.10 0.45
C ASN A 195 -6.85 -9.14 0.90
N LEU A 196 -6.60 -9.33 2.19
CA LEU A 196 -5.24 -9.45 2.72
C LEU A 196 -4.58 -10.78 2.29
N ALA A 197 -5.34 -11.88 2.30
CA ALA A 197 -4.87 -13.18 1.82
C ALA A 197 -4.54 -13.15 0.31
N LEU A 198 -5.35 -12.47 -0.51
CA LEU A 198 -5.08 -12.27 -1.93
C LEU A 198 -3.74 -11.53 -2.16
N VAL A 199 -3.45 -10.52 -1.36
CA VAL A 199 -2.16 -9.81 -1.43
C VAL A 199 -1.00 -10.71 -1.01
N ALA A 200 -1.17 -11.51 0.04
CA ALA A 200 -0.12 -12.42 0.51
C ALA A 200 0.26 -13.46 -0.54
N HIS A 201 -0.69 -13.95 -1.33
CA HIS A 201 -0.48 -14.95 -2.37
C HIS A 201 -0.29 -14.39 -3.78
N GLY A 202 -0.50 -13.08 -3.96
CA GLY A 202 -0.38 -12.41 -5.25
C GLY A 202 1.07 -12.12 -5.65
N ALA A 203 1.37 -12.19 -6.95
CA ALA A 203 2.61 -11.65 -7.48
C ALA A 203 2.60 -10.11 -7.37
N ALA A 204 3.71 -9.49 -6.96
CA ALA A 204 3.81 -8.04 -6.95
C ALA A 204 4.22 -7.50 -8.35
N PRO A 205 3.64 -6.37 -8.82
CA PRO A 205 2.60 -5.58 -8.17
C PRO A 205 1.24 -6.29 -8.20
N SER A 206 0.53 -6.31 -7.08
CA SER A 206 -0.80 -6.91 -6.99
C SER A 206 -1.86 -5.83 -6.75
N VAL A 207 -3.06 -6.08 -7.27
CA VAL A 207 -4.22 -5.24 -6.98
C VAL A 207 -4.67 -5.46 -5.54
N THR A 208 -4.71 -4.39 -4.75
CA THR A 208 -5.09 -4.47 -3.34
C THR A 208 -6.56 -4.12 -3.14
N GLY A 209 -7.28 -4.90 -2.34
CA GLY A 209 -8.69 -4.65 -2.06
C GLY A 209 -9.60 -4.85 -3.27
N ILE A 210 -9.34 -5.87 -4.09
CA ILE A 210 -10.06 -6.14 -5.32
C ILE A 210 -11.50 -6.63 -5.09
N VAL A 211 -11.76 -7.23 -3.92
CA VAL A 211 -13.10 -7.72 -3.54
C VAL A 211 -13.80 -6.66 -2.69
N PRO A 212 -14.94 -6.11 -3.12
CA PRO A 212 -15.72 -5.19 -2.30
C PRO A 212 -16.49 -5.92 -1.20
N ARG A 213 -16.80 -5.22 -0.10
CA ARG A 213 -17.65 -5.75 0.98
C ARG A 213 -19.01 -6.22 0.46
N THR A 214 -19.58 -5.53 -0.51
CA THR A 214 -20.86 -5.88 -1.14
C THR A 214 -20.87 -7.27 -1.78
N ALA A 215 -19.71 -7.85 -2.11
CA ALA A 215 -19.62 -9.22 -2.60
C ALA A 215 -20.08 -10.27 -1.58
N PHE A 216 -20.07 -9.92 -0.28
CA PHE A 216 -20.50 -10.79 0.83
C PHE A 216 -21.92 -10.50 1.33
N ARG A 217 -22.66 -9.61 0.71
CA ARG A 217 -24.04 -9.31 1.08
C ARG A 217 -24.99 -10.42 0.63
N LEU A 218 -25.74 -10.99 1.58
CA LEU A 218 -26.69 -12.08 1.34
C LEU A 218 -28.02 -11.59 0.70
N ASP A 219 -28.33 -10.31 0.83
CA ASP A 219 -29.55 -9.70 0.30
C ASP A 219 -29.47 -9.32 -1.19
N LEU A 220 -28.26 -9.40 -1.79
CA LEU A 220 -28.08 -9.13 -3.21
C LEU A 220 -28.22 -10.42 -4.05
N GLU A 221 -28.83 -10.28 -5.20
CA GLU A 221 -28.82 -11.32 -6.22
C GLU A 221 -27.42 -11.51 -6.81
N ASP A 222 -27.10 -12.70 -7.30
CA ASP A 222 -25.78 -13.02 -7.87
C ASP A 222 -25.40 -12.08 -9.03
N ALA A 223 -26.37 -11.67 -9.85
CA ALA A 223 -26.13 -10.74 -10.95
C ALA A 223 -25.76 -9.32 -10.47
N GLU A 224 -26.41 -8.83 -9.43
CA GLU A 224 -26.11 -7.52 -8.84
C GLU A 224 -24.75 -7.53 -8.12
N ARG A 225 -24.48 -8.62 -7.39
CA ARG A 225 -23.22 -8.85 -6.72
C ARG A 225 -22.06 -8.92 -7.72
N ALA A 226 -22.26 -9.63 -8.85
CA ALA A 226 -21.29 -9.72 -9.93
C ALA A 226 -21.01 -8.35 -10.56
N ALA A 227 -22.07 -7.56 -10.86
CA ALA A 227 -21.93 -6.23 -11.42
C ALA A 227 -21.10 -5.32 -10.50
N THR A 228 -21.42 -5.29 -9.20
CA THR A 228 -20.69 -4.50 -8.21
C THR A 228 -19.23 -4.92 -8.07
N LEU A 229 -18.96 -6.24 -8.10
CA LEU A 229 -17.62 -6.78 -7.99
C LEU A 229 -16.77 -6.40 -9.23
N ILE A 230 -17.31 -6.54 -10.44
CA ILE A 230 -16.58 -6.22 -11.67
C ILE A 230 -16.30 -4.72 -11.76
N ASP A 231 -17.29 -3.87 -11.44
CA ASP A 231 -17.11 -2.42 -11.41
C ASP A 231 -16.01 -2.01 -10.42
N HIS A 232 -16.11 -2.49 -9.19
CA HIS A 232 -15.10 -2.24 -8.15
C HIS A 232 -13.71 -2.76 -8.55
N SER A 233 -13.62 -3.97 -9.07
CA SER A 233 -12.35 -4.56 -9.54
C SER A 233 -11.74 -3.76 -10.67
N SER A 234 -12.55 -3.24 -11.58
CA SER A 234 -12.11 -2.39 -12.70
C SER A 234 -11.50 -1.09 -12.21
N HIS A 235 -12.16 -0.40 -11.29
CA HIS A 235 -11.65 0.84 -10.68
C HIS A 235 -10.36 0.59 -9.90
N THR A 236 -10.31 -0.48 -9.13
CA THR A 236 -9.14 -0.82 -8.30
C THR A 236 -7.94 -1.26 -9.16
N ALA A 237 -8.18 -2.02 -10.23
CA ALA A 237 -7.13 -2.41 -11.17
C ALA A 237 -6.56 -1.19 -11.91
N LEU A 238 -7.42 -0.26 -12.36
CA LEU A 238 -6.99 0.98 -13.02
C LEU A 238 -6.19 1.87 -12.08
N ALA A 239 -6.58 1.99 -10.82
CA ALA A 239 -5.83 2.73 -9.81
C ALA A 239 -4.45 2.11 -9.59
N SER A 240 -4.36 0.78 -9.45
CA SER A 240 -3.10 0.05 -9.29
C SER A 240 -2.19 0.21 -10.52
N PHE A 241 -2.76 0.25 -11.72
CA PHE A 241 -2.00 0.47 -12.94
C PHE A 241 -1.40 1.89 -12.99
N LYS A 242 -2.18 2.91 -12.65
CA LYS A 242 -1.68 4.30 -12.55
C LYS A 242 -0.60 4.45 -11.47
N ASP A 243 -0.73 3.76 -10.35
CA ASP A 243 0.30 3.75 -9.31
C ASP A 243 1.60 3.11 -9.83
N LEU A 244 1.51 2.04 -10.63
CA LEU A 244 2.69 1.42 -11.24
C LEU A 244 3.37 2.37 -12.25
N GLU A 245 2.62 3.02 -13.14
CA GLU A 245 3.15 4.02 -14.09
C GLU A 245 3.87 5.15 -13.33
N ARG A 246 3.29 5.64 -12.22
CA ARG A 246 3.93 6.64 -11.37
C ARG A 246 5.23 6.12 -10.76
N ILE A 247 5.25 4.87 -10.28
CA ILE A 247 6.44 4.23 -9.72
C ILE A 247 7.53 4.13 -10.77
N GLU A 248 7.22 3.70 -12.00
CA GLU A 248 8.17 3.60 -13.10
C GLU A 248 8.84 4.95 -13.36
N ILE A 249 8.06 6.00 -13.55
CA ILE A 249 8.58 7.38 -13.79
C ILE A 249 9.50 7.82 -12.63
N MET A 250 9.09 7.58 -11.40
CA MET A 250 9.86 8.02 -10.22
C MET A 250 11.15 7.19 -10.04
N VAL A 251 11.11 5.90 -10.31
CA VAL A 251 12.30 5.03 -10.23
C VAL A 251 13.29 5.40 -11.31
N GLU A 252 12.85 5.63 -12.55
CA GLU A 252 13.73 6.05 -13.65
C GLU A 252 14.38 7.41 -13.36
N ARG A 253 13.60 8.38 -12.91
CA ARG A 253 14.13 9.68 -12.47
C ARG A 253 15.21 9.54 -11.38
N GLY A 254 14.97 8.66 -10.40
CA GLY A 254 15.94 8.37 -9.35
C GLY A 254 17.20 7.70 -9.91
N ARG A 255 17.07 6.76 -10.83
CA ARG A 255 18.18 6.08 -11.48
C ARG A 255 19.11 7.08 -12.18
N ASP A 256 18.52 7.98 -12.98
CA ASP A 256 19.27 8.99 -13.72
C ASP A 256 19.98 9.98 -12.79
N ALA A 257 19.25 10.50 -11.79
CA ALA A 257 19.80 11.46 -10.84
C ALA A 257 20.91 10.87 -9.96
N LEU A 258 20.80 9.58 -9.59
CA LEU A 258 21.71 8.91 -8.66
C LEU A 258 22.83 8.13 -9.37
N ALA A 259 22.88 8.13 -10.70
CA ALA A 259 23.85 7.36 -11.48
C ALA A 259 25.33 7.66 -11.16
N GLY A 260 25.62 8.91 -10.72
CA GLY A 260 26.95 9.36 -10.33
C GLY A 260 27.37 9.00 -8.90
N LEU A 261 26.49 8.44 -8.09
CA LEU A 261 26.83 8.12 -6.71
C LEU A 261 27.64 6.82 -6.60
N SER A 262 28.45 6.76 -5.53
CA SER A 262 29.20 5.54 -5.18
C SER A 262 28.27 4.31 -5.09
N ARG A 263 28.79 3.13 -5.50
CA ARG A 263 28.08 1.84 -5.35
C ARG A 263 27.68 1.51 -3.90
N ASN A 264 28.39 2.08 -2.92
CA ASN A 264 28.08 1.90 -1.50
C ASN A 264 27.02 2.88 -0.98
N ALA A 265 26.55 3.82 -1.81
CA ALA A 265 25.50 4.75 -1.42
C ALA A 265 24.16 4.03 -1.32
N ARG A 266 23.50 4.16 -0.17
CA ARG A 266 22.15 3.61 0.08
C ARG A 266 21.04 4.59 -0.34
N ALA A 267 21.39 5.62 -1.14
CA ALA A 267 20.45 6.63 -1.59
C ALA A 267 19.36 6.05 -2.50
N VAL A 268 19.69 5.07 -3.35
CA VAL A 268 18.72 4.38 -4.21
C VAL A 268 17.66 3.65 -3.37
N GLU A 269 18.07 2.96 -2.29
CA GLU A 269 17.14 2.29 -1.40
C GLU A 269 16.31 3.28 -0.58
N ALA A 270 16.92 4.37 -0.12
CA ALA A 270 16.19 5.45 0.56
C ALA A 270 15.15 6.10 -0.38
N TRP A 271 15.53 6.32 -1.65
CA TRP A 271 14.61 6.79 -2.68
C TRP A 271 13.44 5.83 -2.91
N ALA A 272 13.72 4.53 -3.01
CA ALA A 272 12.68 3.51 -3.14
C ALA A 272 11.63 3.58 -2.01
N LEU A 273 12.07 3.83 -0.76
CA LEU A 273 11.15 3.99 0.38
C LEU A 273 10.28 5.24 0.24
N VAL A 274 10.88 6.37 -0.18
CA VAL A 274 10.15 7.64 -0.37
C VAL A 274 9.12 7.51 -1.51
N VAL A 275 9.48 6.85 -2.61
CA VAL A 275 8.56 6.61 -3.74
C VAL A 275 7.39 5.72 -3.33
N ALA A 276 7.65 4.68 -2.54
CA ALA A 276 6.62 3.71 -2.15
C ALA A 276 5.65 4.24 -1.11
N PHE A 277 6.15 4.99 -0.12
CA PHE A 277 5.35 5.38 1.05
C PHE A 277 4.97 6.86 1.09
N GLY A 278 5.52 7.68 0.19
CA GLY A 278 5.39 9.13 0.25
C GLY A 278 6.25 9.72 1.37
N PRO A 279 5.77 10.71 2.12
CA PRO A 279 6.54 11.33 3.19
C PRO A 279 6.96 10.32 4.26
N ILE A 280 8.27 10.27 4.58
CA ILE A 280 8.83 9.42 5.63
C ILE A 280 9.81 10.18 6.51
N ARG A 281 9.95 9.79 7.76
CA ARG A 281 10.91 10.40 8.69
C ARG A 281 12.31 9.80 8.50
N ARG A 282 13.36 10.58 8.71
CA ARG A 282 14.75 10.09 8.66
C ARG A 282 14.99 8.90 9.61
N THR A 283 14.33 8.88 10.78
CA THR A 283 14.38 7.74 11.71
C THR A 283 13.82 6.45 11.11
N GLN A 284 12.85 6.55 10.21
CA GLN A 284 12.29 5.40 9.48
C GLN A 284 13.26 4.88 8.42
N ILE A 285 13.97 5.78 7.71
CA ILE A 285 15.08 5.41 6.81
C ILE A 285 16.17 4.68 7.59
N THR A 286 16.57 5.22 8.75
CA THR A 286 17.54 4.60 9.67
C THR A 286 17.16 3.15 9.97
N ARG A 287 15.92 2.90 10.42
CA ARG A 287 15.43 1.57 10.80
C ARG A 287 15.30 0.63 9.59
N ALA A 288 14.70 1.13 8.49
CA ALA A 288 14.48 0.32 7.28
C ALA A 288 15.78 -0.22 6.70
N LEU A 289 16.80 0.65 6.63
CA LEU A 289 18.06 0.35 5.97
C LEU A 289 19.17 -0.11 6.94
N GLY A 290 18.93 -0.14 8.25
CA GLY A 290 19.95 -0.49 9.24
C GLY A 290 21.10 0.51 9.28
N LEU A 291 20.85 1.79 8.99
CA LEU A 291 21.86 2.84 8.99
C LEU A 291 22.00 3.48 10.37
N SER A 292 23.12 4.15 10.61
CA SER A 292 23.22 5.10 11.70
C SER A 292 22.39 6.36 11.40
N ARG A 293 22.10 7.17 12.41
CA ARG A 293 21.39 8.44 12.21
C ARG A 293 22.13 9.36 11.23
N ALA A 294 23.44 9.48 11.38
CA ALA A 294 24.29 10.25 10.46
C ALA A 294 24.25 9.67 9.02
N GLY A 295 24.29 8.34 8.90
CA GLY A 295 24.17 7.68 7.60
C GLY A 295 22.84 7.99 6.90
N ALA A 296 21.71 7.95 7.62
CA ALA A 296 20.42 8.30 7.06
C ALA A 296 20.35 9.79 6.65
N ASP A 297 20.92 10.69 7.44
CA ASP A 297 21.00 12.12 7.11
C ASP A 297 21.84 12.36 5.84
N ILE A 298 22.95 11.66 5.67
CA ILE A 298 23.77 11.72 4.44
C ILE A 298 22.93 11.30 3.21
N GLN A 299 22.18 10.17 3.31
CA GLN A 299 21.35 9.71 2.20
C GLN A 299 20.21 10.70 1.89
N ALA A 300 19.55 11.24 2.91
CA ALA A 300 18.49 12.22 2.74
C ALA A 300 18.99 13.52 2.09
N ARG A 301 20.17 14.02 2.51
CA ARG A 301 20.82 15.19 1.90
C ARG A 301 21.24 14.92 0.45
N ALA A 302 21.78 13.74 0.16
CA ALA A 302 22.14 13.36 -1.21
C ALA A 302 20.90 13.38 -2.12
N LEU A 303 19.77 12.82 -1.68
CA LEU A 303 18.50 12.88 -2.41
C LEU A 303 18.01 14.32 -2.62
N SER A 304 18.16 15.18 -1.62
CA SER A 304 17.77 16.60 -1.69
C SER A 304 18.66 17.37 -2.64
N THR A 305 19.98 17.17 -2.60
CA THR A 305 20.95 17.81 -3.51
C THR A 305 20.66 17.45 -4.97
N MET A 306 20.18 16.23 -5.23
CA MET A 306 19.77 15.78 -6.57
C MET A 306 18.36 16.24 -6.95
N GLY A 307 17.67 17.02 -6.12
CA GLY A 307 16.33 17.55 -6.39
C GLY A 307 15.23 16.48 -6.38
N LEU A 308 15.49 15.31 -5.76
CA LEU A 308 14.54 14.21 -5.69
C LEU A 308 13.59 14.36 -4.51
N VAL A 309 14.02 14.98 -3.43
CA VAL A 309 13.23 15.17 -2.21
C VAL A 309 13.35 16.56 -1.64
N GLU A 310 12.33 16.98 -0.93
CA GLU A 310 12.34 18.10 0.00
C GLU A 310 12.53 17.59 1.42
N LEU A 311 13.35 18.31 2.19
CA LEU A 311 13.60 18.01 3.60
C LEU A 311 12.94 19.09 4.45
N ASP A 312 12.05 18.69 5.32
CA ASP A 312 11.44 19.57 6.32
C ASP A 312 12.32 19.66 7.58
N VAL A 313 12.16 20.76 8.31
CA VAL A 313 12.82 21.05 9.61
C VAL A 313 12.50 19.92 10.63
N GLY A 314 11.32 19.29 10.57
CA GLY A 314 10.92 18.15 11.38
C GLY A 314 11.58 16.81 11.01
N GLY A 315 12.44 16.79 9.99
CA GLY A 315 13.12 15.59 9.51
C GLY A 315 12.25 14.70 8.61
N LEU A 316 11.19 15.25 8.07
CA LEU A 316 10.37 14.59 7.05
C LEU A 316 11.06 14.69 5.69
N VAL A 317 11.01 13.60 4.95
CA VAL A 317 11.58 13.46 3.59
C VAL A 317 10.42 13.21 2.65
N THR A 318 10.17 14.14 1.73
CA THR A 318 9.03 14.11 0.81
C THR A 318 9.53 14.13 -0.63
N ALA A 319 8.99 13.26 -1.50
CA ALA A 319 9.35 13.26 -2.92
C ALA A 319 8.90 14.54 -3.60
N THR A 320 9.76 15.12 -4.43
CA THR A 320 9.39 16.20 -5.35
C THR A 320 8.73 15.60 -6.58
N LEU A 321 7.57 16.11 -6.97
CA LEU A 321 6.87 15.63 -8.18
C LEU A 321 7.56 16.17 -9.44
N PRO A 322 7.55 15.41 -10.56
CA PRO A 322 7.99 15.91 -11.86
C PRO A 322 7.19 17.16 -12.25
N GLY A 323 7.88 18.26 -12.59
CA GLY A 323 7.21 19.51 -12.97
C GLY A 323 6.86 20.48 -11.85
N SER A 324 6.98 20.10 -10.58
CA SER A 324 7.04 21.09 -9.52
C SER A 324 8.41 21.77 -9.58
N SER A 325 8.44 23.04 -9.96
CA SER A 325 9.63 23.86 -9.72
C SER A 325 9.97 23.75 -8.25
N PRO A 326 11.25 23.50 -7.86
CA PRO A 326 11.61 23.55 -6.47
C PRO A 326 11.12 24.91 -5.96
N SER A 327 10.21 24.93 -4.99
CA SER A 327 9.95 26.14 -4.22
C SER A 327 11.34 26.62 -3.80
N PRO A 328 11.74 27.84 -4.11
CA PRO A 328 13.01 28.33 -3.65
C PRO A 328 12.98 28.09 -2.15
N SER A 329 13.77 27.12 -1.70
CA SER A 329 13.96 26.83 -0.28
C SER A 329 14.17 28.19 0.30
N ALA A 330 13.25 28.62 1.17
CA ALA A 330 13.42 29.85 1.89
C ALA A 330 14.86 29.76 2.40
N SER A 331 15.73 30.56 1.80
CA SER A 331 17.12 30.69 2.23
C SER A 331 16.98 30.99 3.70
N LEU A 332 17.28 29.97 4.53
CA LEU A 332 17.33 30.12 5.97
C LEU A 332 18.34 31.24 6.16
N ASP A 333 17.80 32.43 6.32
CA ASP A 333 18.54 33.59 6.69
C ASP A 333 19.50 33.16 7.81
N HIS A 334 20.78 33.38 7.62
CA HIS A 334 21.85 32.87 8.46
C HIS A 334 21.76 33.53 9.84
N GLY A 335 20.68 33.15 10.60
CA GLY A 335 20.61 33.51 12.01
C GLY A 335 21.68 32.74 12.82
N PRO A 336 21.89 33.09 14.08
CA PRO A 336 22.93 32.48 14.94
C PRO A 336 22.89 30.93 14.98
N LEU A 337 21.73 30.32 14.73
CA LEU A 337 21.57 28.88 14.62
C LEU A 337 22.13 28.26 13.31
N GLY A 338 22.10 29.00 12.20
CA GLY A 338 22.70 28.57 10.93
C GLY A 338 24.21 28.60 11.00
N ALA A 339 24.80 29.64 11.67
CA ALA A 339 26.22 29.69 11.93
C ALA A 339 26.71 28.56 12.85
N ALA A 340 25.96 28.23 13.91
CA ALA A 340 26.26 27.10 14.81
C ALA A 340 26.17 25.73 14.12
N ALA A 341 25.25 25.57 13.19
CA ALA A 341 25.15 24.34 12.39
C ALA A 341 26.33 24.17 11.41
N SER A 342 26.79 25.29 10.81
CA SER A 342 27.95 25.31 9.93
C SER A 342 29.26 25.03 10.72
N ASP A 343 29.39 25.57 11.92
CA ASP A 343 30.53 25.31 12.80
C ASP A 343 30.58 23.85 13.27
N LEU A 344 29.42 23.24 13.53
CA LEU A 344 29.32 21.83 13.88
C LEU A 344 29.72 20.93 12.70
N ASP A 345 29.29 21.24 11.48
CA ASP A 345 29.67 20.51 10.28
C ASP A 345 31.17 20.60 9.98
N LEU A 346 31.79 21.75 10.20
CA LEU A 346 33.23 21.93 10.12
C LEU A 346 33.99 21.12 11.19
N ALA A 347 33.51 21.14 12.42
CA ALA A 347 34.08 20.35 13.51
C ALA A 347 33.98 18.84 13.25
N MET A 348 32.86 18.33 12.70
CA MET A 348 32.67 16.92 12.33
C MET A 348 33.59 16.53 11.17
N SER A 349 33.77 17.40 10.18
CA SER A 349 34.69 17.16 9.06
C SER A 349 36.16 17.11 9.54
N GLU A 350 36.54 17.87 10.53
CA GLU A 350 37.87 17.85 11.11
C GLU A 350 38.10 16.56 11.93
N ILE A 351 37.10 16.12 12.68
CA ILE A 351 37.14 14.84 13.41
C ILE A 351 37.32 13.66 12.44
N ASP A 352 36.59 13.63 11.34
CA ASP A 352 36.71 12.59 10.33
C ASP A 352 38.09 12.61 9.65
N ARG A 353 38.66 13.79 9.45
CA ARG A 353 40.02 13.94 8.94
C ARG A 353 41.09 13.44 9.92
N ILE A 354 40.89 13.65 11.22
CA ILE A 354 41.80 13.17 12.27
C ILE A 354 41.72 11.64 12.41
N LEU A 355 40.50 11.08 12.34
CA LEU A 355 40.28 9.64 12.44
C LEU A 355 40.82 8.88 11.22
N SER A 356 40.74 9.46 10.01
CA SER A 356 41.33 8.88 8.81
C SER A 356 42.86 8.85 8.86
N ARG A 357 43.50 9.90 9.41
CA ARG A 357 44.99 9.93 9.59
C ARG A 357 45.52 8.96 10.64
N ARG A 358 44.66 8.42 11.51
CA ARG A 358 45.07 7.41 12.52
C ARG A 358 44.96 5.95 12.02
N ARG A 359 44.43 5.77 10.81
CA ARG A 359 44.32 4.44 10.19
C ARG A 359 45.39 4.10 9.19
N ASP A 360 46.22 5.08 8.82
CA ASP A 360 47.47 4.95 8.07
C ASP A 360 48.66 4.93 9.07
#